data_eaf9a01db8f581033e2300bf8be5ae77
#
_entry.id   eaf9a01db8f581033e2300bf8be5ae77
#
_cell.length_a   1.000
_cell.length_b   1.000
_cell.length_c   1.000
_cell.angle_alpha   90.00
_cell.angle_beta   90.00
_cell.angle_gamma   90.00
#
_symmetry.space_group_name_H-M   'P 1'
#
loop_
_entity.id
_entity.type
_entity.pdbx_description
1 polymer ?
#
loop_
_entity_poly.entity_id
_entity_poly.type
_entity_poly.pdbx_seq_one_letter_code
_entity_poly.pdbx_strand_id
1 'polypeptide(L)'
;GDVFDQSLRCIAFEGRIAPVGFTAGRAAQIPANIVLLKNITICGLNMGTYYGWSPNDLRYEMEDRVRAIMDRFYEWAEAGSIRPHVCATFPLDQFKEAMAMVVNRQSIGRVALVMD
;
A
#
# COMPACT_ATOMS: atom_id res chain seq x y z
N GLY A 1 -7.01 6.07 9.87
CA GLY A 1 -8.30 6.71 9.99
C GLY A 1 -9.37 5.73 10.44
N ASP A 2 -10.63 6.04 10.25
CA ASP A 2 -11.75 5.26 10.81
C ASP A 2 -11.77 3.80 10.39
N VAL A 3 -11.39 3.51 9.15
CA VAL A 3 -11.26 2.14 8.65
C VAL A 3 -10.24 1.34 9.47
N PHE A 4 -9.10 1.94 9.82
CA PHE A 4 -8.10 1.29 10.65
C PHE A 4 -8.64 1.03 12.07
N ASP A 5 -9.32 2.04 12.65
CA ASP A 5 -9.90 1.93 14.00
C ASP A 5 -10.96 0.82 14.07
N GLN A 6 -11.78 0.70 13.02
CA GLN A 6 -12.74 -0.40 12.88
C GLN A 6 -12.06 -1.75 12.66
N SER A 7 -10.98 -1.79 11.86
CA SER A 7 -10.21 -3.01 11.61
C SER A 7 -9.64 -3.61 12.89
N LEU A 8 -9.19 -2.79 13.84
CA LEU A 8 -8.73 -3.26 15.16
C LEU A 8 -9.84 -3.97 15.97
N ARG A 9 -11.10 -3.60 15.74
CA ARG A 9 -12.24 -4.25 16.40
C ARG A 9 -12.61 -5.59 15.74
N CYS A 10 -12.48 -5.65 14.40
CA CYS A 10 -12.84 -6.81 13.59
C CYS A 10 -11.74 -7.86 13.49
N ILE A 11 -10.47 -7.49 13.74
CA ILE A 11 -9.33 -8.41 13.62
C ILE A 11 -9.50 -9.61 14.57
N ALA A 12 -9.16 -10.79 14.08
CA ALA A 12 -9.18 -12.01 14.87
C ALA A 12 -8.14 -11.98 16.00
N PHE A 13 -8.33 -12.84 16.98
CA PHE A 13 -7.33 -13.14 18.02
C PHE A 13 -6.04 -13.61 17.35
N GLU A 14 -4.88 -13.14 17.83
CA GLU A 14 -3.55 -13.36 17.23
C GLU A 14 -3.39 -12.88 15.78
N GLY A 15 -4.30 -12.03 15.30
CA GLY A 15 -4.25 -11.47 13.96
C GLY A 15 -3.09 -10.49 13.76
N ARG A 16 -2.78 -10.19 12.50
CA ARG A 16 -1.77 -9.20 12.12
C ARG A 16 -2.40 -8.06 11.35
N ILE A 17 -1.98 -6.84 11.63
CA ILE A 17 -2.42 -5.64 10.89
C ILE A 17 -1.21 -4.80 10.52
N ALA A 18 -1.17 -4.32 9.28
CA ALA A 18 -0.11 -3.46 8.77
C ALA A 18 -0.69 -2.11 8.32
N PRO A 19 -0.33 -1.00 8.95
CA PRO A 19 -0.59 0.32 8.39
C PRO A 19 0.31 0.55 7.18
N VAL A 20 -0.29 0.82 6.01
CA VAL A 20 0.45 1.03 4.75
C VAL A 20 0.42 2.48 4.27
N GLY A 21 -0.30 3.37 4.94
CA GLY A 21 -0.39 4.78 4.59
C GLY A 21 -1.41 5.57 5.40
N PHE A 22 -1.52 6.86 5.10
CA PHE A 22 -2.31 7.81 5.86
C PHE A 22 -3.31 8.58 4.98
N THR A 23 -3.89 7.91 3.99
CA THR A 23 -4.83 8.52 3.03
C THR A 23 -6.11 9.07 3.68
N ALA A 24 -6.38 8.72 4.93
CA ALA A 24 -7.46 9.28 5.73
C ALA A 24 -7.15 10.67 6.31
N GLY A 25 -5.95 11.23 6.05
CA GLY A 25 -5.54 12.55 6.54
C GLY A 25 -5.09 12.59 7.99
N ARG A 26 -5.09 11.47 8.72
CA ARG A 26 -4.59 11.37 10.10
C ARG A 26 -3.83 10.07 10.33
N ALA A 27 -2.86 10.11 11.23
CA ALA A 27 -2.17 8.91 11.69
C ALA A 27 -3.15 8.01 12.48
N ALA A 28 -2.93 6.71 12.37
CA ALA A 28 -3.69 5.73 13.15
C ALA A 28 -3.34 5.86 14.64
N GLN A 29 -4.37 5.78 15.48
CA GLN A 29 -4.19 5.65 16.93
C GLN A 29 -4.30 4.18 17.31
N ILE A 30 -3.32 3.68 18.04
CA ILE A 30 -3.25 2.27 18.40
C ILE A 30 -3.51 2.11 19.90
N PRO A 31 -4.72 1.71 20.30
CA PRO A 31 -5.03 1.49 21.71
C PRO A 31 -4.35 0.21 22.20
N ALA A 32 -3.36 0.36 23.09
CA ALA A 32 -2.55 -0.74 23.59
C ALA A 32 -3.37 -1.85 24.29
N ASN A 33 -4.49 -1.48 24.92
CA ASN A 33 -5.40 -2.45 25.53
C ASN A 33 -6.00 -3.44 24.50
N ILE A 34 -6.36 -2.97 23.30
CA ILE A 34 -6.87 -3.86 22.25
C ILE A 34 -5.77 -4.79 21.76
N VAL A 35 -4.55 -4.27 21.58
CA VAL A 35 -3.39 -5.06 21.18
C VAL A 35 -3.14 -6.19 22.18
N LEU A 36 -3.13 -5.86 23.49
CA LEU A 36 -2.93 -6.81 24.56
C LEU A 36 -4.04 -7.86 24.64
N LEU A 37 -5.31 -7.42 24.65
CA LEU A 37 -6.45 -8.32 24.87
C LEU A 37 -6.68 -9.30 23.71
N LYS A 38 -6.30 -8.91 22.50
CA LYS A 38 -6.44 -9.76 21.30
C LYS A 38 -5.13 -10.44 20.88
N ASN A 39 -4.01 -10.24 21.58
CA ASN A 39 -2.70 -10.75 21.21
C ASN A 39 -2.30 -10.42 19.77
N ILE A 40 -2.72 -9.28 19.24
CA ILE A 40 -2.47 -8.91 17.84
C ILE A 40 -1.06 -8.37 17.64
N THR A 41 -0.55 -8.57 16.43
CA THR A 41 0.72 -7.99 15.98
C THR A 41 0.47 -6.82 15.04
N ILE A 42 1.14 -5.70 15.29
CA ILE A 42 1.13 -4.53 14.41
C ILE A 42 2.47 -4.48 13.68
N CYS A 43 2.43 -4.59 12.35
CA CYS A 43 3.61 -4.66 11.50
C CYS A 43 3.79 -3.34 10.74
N GLY A 44 4.83 -2.58 11.06
CA GLY A 44 5.19 -1.39 10.27
C GLY A 44 6.02 -1.76 9.05
N LEU A 45 5.69 -1.16 7.91
CA LEU A 45 6.49 -1.24 6.69
C LEU A 45 6.48 0.10 5.96
N ASN A 46 7.64 0.75 5.93
CA ASN A 46 7.86 1.91 5.07
C ASN A 46 8.68 1.50 3.84
N MET A 47 8.00 1.16 2.75
CA MET A 47 8.69 0.80 1.51
C MET A 47 9.58 1.92 0.97
N GLY A 48 9.23 3.18 1.20
CA GLY A 48 10.02 4.34 0.77
C GLY A 48 11.46 4.32 1.29
N THR A 49 11.70 3.77 2.48
CA THR A 49 13.04 3.61 3.05
C THR A 49 13.95 2.77 2.16
N TYR A 50 13.42 1.72 1.55
CA TYR A 50 14.18 0.82 0.67
C TYR A 50 14.50 1.46 -0.70
N TYR A 51 13.78 2.53 -1.06
CA TYR A 51 13.99 3.30 -2.30
C TYR A 51 14.69 4.64 -2.06
N GLY A 52 15.22 4.88 -0.86
CA GLY A 52 15.95 6.09 -0.51
C GLY A 52 15.05 7.29 -0.13
N TRP A 53 13.78 7.06 0.17
CA TRP A 53 12.83 8.10 0.60
C TRP A 53 12.80 8.22 2.13
N SER A 54 13.95 8.27 2.75
CA SER A 54 14.11 8.46 4.18
C SER A 54 15.40 9.23 4.45
N PRO A 55 15.58 9.78 5.65
CA PRO A 55 16.84 10.44 6.04
C PRO A 55 18.08 9.54 5.87
N ASN A 56 17.89 8.22 6.00
CA ASN A 56 18.92 7.22 5.76
C ASN A 56 18.66 6.59 4.39
N ASP A 57 19.52 6.90 3.41
CA ASP A 57 19.42 6.32 2.08
C ASP A 57 19.94 4.88 2.06
N LEU A 58 19.02 3.93 2.11
CA LEU A 58 19.33 2.49 2.10
C LEU A 58 19.23 1.85 0.70
N ARG A 59 19.07 2.64 -0.39
CA ARG A 59 18.85 2.12 -1.74
C ARG A 59 19.87 1.08 -2.14
N TYR A 60 21.14 1.42 -1.98
CA TYR A 60 22.25 0.57 -2.43
C TYR A 60 22.45 -0.65 -1.53
N GLU A 61 22.24 -0.48 -0.23
CA GLU A 61 22.33 -1.59 0.73
C GLU A 61 21.21 -2.62 0.53
N MET A 62 20.03 -2.15 0.16
CA MET A 62 18.83 -2.98 0.02
C MET A 62 18.52 -3.39 -1.42
N GLU A 63 19.35 -3.04 -2.39
CA GLU A 63 19.11 -3.26 -3.81
C GLU A 63 18.80 -4.72 -4.12
N ASP A 64 19.65 -5.65 -3.71
CA ASP A 64 19.47 -7.07 -4.01
C ASP A 64 18.17 -7.62 -3.42
N ARG A 65 17.84 -7.18 -2.21
CA ARG A 65 16.58 -7.58 -1.55
C ARG A 65 15.36 -7.04 -2.29
N VAL A 66 15.41 -5.78 -2.72
CA VAL A 66 14.31 -5.16 -3.47
C VAL A 66 14.16 -5.84 -4.83
N ARG A 67 15.26 -6.11 -5.55
CA ARG A 67 15.23 -6.85 -6.82
C ARG A 67 14.60 -8.22 -6.65
N ALA A 68 15.05 -9.00 -5.69
CA ALA A 68 14.49 -10.34 -5.44
C ALA A 68 12.98 -10.31 -5.12
N ILE A 69 12.50 -9.29 -4.40
CA ILE A 69 11.07 -9.10 -4.14
C ILE A 69 10.33 -8.77 -5.45
N MET A 70 10.88 -7.88 -6.28
CA MET A 70 10.26 -7.49 -7.55
C MET A 70 10.22 -8.65 -8.54
N ASP A 71 11.32 -9.42 -8.66
CA ASP A 71 11.36 -10.62 -9.50
C ASP A 71 10.26 -11.61 -9.11
N ARG A 72 10.04 -11.79 -7.79
CA ARG A 72 8.97 -12.65 -7.31
C ARG A 72 7.57 -12.13 -7.65
N PHE A 73 7.36 -10.80 -7.64
CA PHE A 73 6.12 -10.22 -8.12
C PHE A 73 5.89 -10.43 -9.61
N TYR A 74 6.94 -10.31 -10.44
CA TYR A 74 6.85 -10.59 -11.87
C TYR A 74 6.52 -12.06 -12.14
N GLU A 75 7.18 -13.00 -11.47
CA GLU A 75 6.83 -14.43 -11.56
C GLU A 75 5.35 -14.69 -11.26
N TRP A 76 4.82 -14.09 -10.20
CA TRP A 76 3.41 -14.23 -9.84
C TRP A 76 2.46 -13.58 -10.86
N ALA A 77 2.86 -12.46 -11.44
CA ALA A 77 2.08 -11.80 -12.49
C ALA A 77 2.06 -12.64 -13.77
N GLU A 78 3.20 -13.16 -14.20
CA GLU A 78 3.33 -14.05 -15.36
C GLU A 78 2.54 -15.35 -15.18
N ALA A 79 2.59 -15.93 -13.98
CA ALA A 79 1.79 -17.09 -13.62
C ALA A 79 0.28 -16.79 -13.48
N GLY A 80 -0.14 -15.51 -13.58
CA GLY A 80 -1.52 -15.08 -13.38
C GLY A 80 -2.02 -15.17 -11.94
N SER A 81 -1.12 -15.42 -10.97
CA SER A 81 -1.46 -15.49 -9.55
C SER A 81 -1.81 -14.13 -8.95
N ILE A 82 -1.28 -13.06 -9.50
CA ILE A 82 -1.66 -11.68 -9.18
C ILE A 82 -2.08 -10.96 -10.45
N ARG A 83 -3.16 -10.19 -10.36
CA ARG A 83 -3.71 -9.40 -11.48
C ARG A 83 -4.08 -8.02 -10.96
N PRO A 84 -3.27 -6.99 -11.21
CA PRO A 84 -3.63 -5.62 -10.86
C PRO A 84 -4.92 -5.21 -11.55
N HIS A 85 -5.88 -4.71 -10.79
CA HIS A 85 -7.11 -4.18 -11.36
C HIS A 85 -6.90 -2.74 -11.82
N VAL A 86 -7.00 -2.51 -13.13
CA VAL A 86 -7.03 -1.18 -13.75
C VAL A 86 -8.48 -0.84 -14.03
N CYS A 87 -9.03 0.12 -13.28
CA CYS A 87 -10.44 0.51 -13.37
C CYS A 87 -10.71 1.55 -14.46
N ALA A 88 -9.69 2.30 -14.88
CA ALA A 88 -9.80 3.29 -15.94
C ALA A 88 -8.44 3.53 -16.60
N THR A 89 -8.48 3.86 -17.89
CA THR A 89 -7.28 4.20 -18.67
C THR A 89 -7.54 5.54 -19.37
N PHE A 90 -6.56 6.43 -19.32
CA PHE A 90 -6.60 7.75 -19.94
C PHE A 90 -5.37 7.94 -20.82
N PRO A 91 -5.46 8.66 -21.95
CA PRO A 91 -4.29 9.14 -22.65
C PRO A 91 -3.52 10.15 -21.79
N LEU A 92 -2.23 10.33 -22.06
CA LEU A 92 -1.35 11.14 -21.20
C LEU A 92 -1.80 12.59 -21.08
N ASP A 93 -2.36 13.17 -22.14
CA ASP A 93 -2.88 14.55 -22.17
C ASP A 93 -4.11 14.77 -21.27
N GLN A 94 -4.81 13.70 -20.90
CA GLN A 94 -5.94 13.71 -19.95
C GLN A 94 -5.51 13.37 -18.51
N PHE A 95 -4.24 13.64 -18.16
CA PHE A 95 -3.75 13.32 -16.82
C PHE A 95 -4.52 14.03 -15.69
N LYS A 96 -5.09 15.22 -15.96
CA LYS A 96 -5.87 15.99 -14.98
C LYS A 96 -7.17 15.26 -14.59
N GLU A 97 -7.86 14.71 -15.57
CA GLU A 97 -9.07 13.92 -15.39
C GLU A 97 -8.77 12.63 -14.64
N ALA A 98 -7.68 11.95 -15.01
CA ALA A 98 -7.20 10.76 -14.32
C ALA A 98 -6.88 11.05 -12.84
N MET A 99 -6.19 12.15 -12.57
CA MET A 99 -5.89 12.58 -11.20
C MET A 99 -7.14 12.97 -10.43
N ALA A 100 -8.10 13.67 -11.08
CA ALA A 100 -9.36 14.04 -10.46
C ALA A 100 -10.16 12.81 -10.03
N MET A 101 -10.19 11.76 -10.83
CA MET A 101 -10.84 10.49 -10.49
C MET A 101 -10.26 9.88 -9.21
N VAL A 102 -8.93 9.91 -9.04
CA VAL A 102 -8.25 9.40 -7.84
C VAL A 102 -8.53 10.29 -6.62
N VAL A 103 -8.38 11.61 -6.76
CA VAL A 103 -8.59 12.59 -5.68
C VAL A 103 -10.03 12.55 -5.17
N ASN A 104 -11.00 12.43 -6.07
CA ASN A 104 -12.41 12.35 -5.76
C ASN A 104 -12.86 10.96 -5.27
N ARG A 105 -11.92 10.03 -5.08
CA ARG A 105 -12.18 8.64 -4.60
C ARG A 105 -13.18 7.87 -5.46
N GLN A 106 -13.16 8.12 -6.77
CA GLN A 106 -14.01 7.44 -7.76
C GLN A 106 -13.34 6.20 -8.35
N SER A 107 -12.04 5.98 -8.08
CA SER A 107 -11.29 4.83 -8.56
C SER A 107 -11.38 3.65 -7.60
N ILE A 108 -11.68 2.47 -8.14
CA ILE A 108 -11.55 1.19 -7.44
C ILE A 108 -10.45 0.40 -8.14
N GLY A 109 -9.25 0.40 -7.59
CA GLY A 109 -8.05 -0.15 -8.24
C GLY A 109 -7.12 0.94 -8.76
N ARG A 110 -6.48 0.72 -9.89
CA ARG A 110 -5.51 1.64 -10.50
C ARG A 110 -6.12 2.41 -11.65
N VAL A 111 -5.71 3.65 -11.78
CA VAL A 111 -5.93 4.46 -12.98
C VAL A 111 -4.61 4.46 -13.75
N ALA A 112 -4.63 4.11 -15.03
CA ALA A 112 -3.46 4.07 -15.88
C ALA A 112 -3.47 5.24 -16.87
N LEU A 113 -2.28 5.81 -17.10
CA LEU A 113 -2.04 6.70 -18.23
C LEU A 113 -1.34 5.90 -19.32
N VAL A 114 -1.79 6.01 -20.56
CA VAL A 114 -1.18 5.37 -21.72
C VAL A 114 -0.53 6.42 -22.61
N MET A 115 0.60 6.05 -23.18
CA MET A 115 1.33 6.81 -24.18
C MET A 115 1.21 6.07 -25.50
N ASP A 116 0.82 6.76 -26.56
CA ASP A 116 0.76 6.25 -27.93
C ASP A 116 2.19 6.10 -28.50
#